data_accae4ab17d06cca72aa1077956db453
#
_entry.id   accae4ab17d06cca72aa1077956db453
#
_cell.length_a   1.000
_cell.length_b   1.000
_cell.length_c   1.000
_cell.angle_alpha   90.00
_cell.angle_beta   90.00
_cell.angle_gamma   90.00
#
_symmetry.space_group_name_H-M   'P 1'
#
loop_
_entity.id
_entity.type
_entity.pdbx_description
1 polymer ?
#
loop_
_entity_poly.entity_id
_entity_poly.type
_entity_poly.pdbx_seq_one_letter_code
_entity_poly.pdbx_strand_id
1 'polypeptide(L)'
;MNLQSLGYVGLRTKNLADWEQYGTRLLGMQLVDKTSASLALRMDDHKQRVMVNADGGEGIGFFGFEVKDAAALDAFAAHLERSDVKVARGARALANERCVTDLIVLSDPAGNRIEVFHGPQTATDPFKPGRSMSGFRTGPLGMGHVVITAERIDDLIPFYVDVLGFRLSDYFLRPFKVYFFHLNPRHHSIGMIETGKPGVHHMMVEANFLDDVGQAYDIAQTTPDRIAVTLGRHINDHVTSFYSHNPSNFMTEYGWGGRSIDPDNWTPKEVVEGPSLWGHERMWLTPEGRAEARSLRMRLAEEGLRIPIDVMEGNHKIAPGTCALWDGIVEARKRGYA
;
A
#
# COMPACT_ATOMS: atom_id res chain seq x y z
N MET A 1 16.19 14.43 8.50
CA MET A 1 16.07 13.02 8.97
C MET A 1 14.64 12.56 8.63
N ASN A 2 14.42 11.98 7.47
CA ASN A 2 13.05 11.72 7.04
C ASN A 2 12.95 10.28 6.50
N LEU A 3 11.92 9.57 6.91
CA LEU A 3 11.45 8.40 6.20
C LEU A 3 11.04 8.82 4.79
N GLN A 4 11.35 7.99 3.79
CA GLN A 4 11.09 8.32 2.38
C GLN A 4 9.82 7.65 1.87
N SER A 5 9.66 6.36 2.13
CA SER A 5 8.55 5.59 1.58
C SER A 5 8.31 4.29 2.34
N LEU A 6 7.14 3.70 2.17
CA LEU A 6 6.88 2.31 2.54
C LEU A 6 7.59 1.41 1.51
N GLY A 7 8.68 0.79 1.93
CA GLY A 7 9.52 -0.01 1.04
C GLY A 7 9.05 -1.45 0.88
N TYR A 8 8.62 -2.08 1.98
CA TYR A 8 8.17 -3.47 1.98
C TYR A 8 7.22 -3.79 3.12
N VAL A 9 6.53 -4.92 3.02
CA VAL A 9 5.73 -5.51 4.08
C VAL A 9 6.06 -6.99 4.28
N GLY A 10 6.02 -7.44 5.53
CA GLY A 10 6.09 -8.84 5.87
C GLY A 10 4.73 -9.35 6.34
N LEU A 11 4.25 -10.41 5.75
CA LEU A 11 2.94 -10.99 5.98
C LEU A 11 3.07 -12.35 6.68
N ARG A 12 2.08 -12.69 7.46
CA ARG A 12 1.97 -13.97 8.14
C ARG A 12 0.80 -14.75 7.57
N THR A 13 0.98 -16.03 7.33
CA THR A 13 -0.07 -16.88 6.77
C THR A 13 -0.04 -18.29 7.34
N LYS A 14 -1.18 -18.96 7.28
CA LYS A 14 -1.31 -20.39 7.49
C LYS A 14 -1.14 -21.20 6.20
N ASN A 15 -1.22 -20.55 5.03
CA ASN A 15 -1.21 -21.22 3.73
C ASN A 15 -0.40 -20.42 2.69
N LEU A 16 0.84 -20.86 2.44
CA LEU A 16 1.71 -20.25 1.42
C LEU A 16 1.22 -20.49 -0.01
N ALA A 17 0.59 -21.64 -0.28
CA ALA A 17 0.15 -21.97 -1.64
C ALA A 17 -0.94 -20.98 -2.12
N ASP A 18 -1.84 -20.57 -1.21
CA ASP A 18 -2.86 -19.57 -1.54
C ASP A 18 -2.22 -18.20 -1.79
N TRP A 19 -1.17 -17.84 -1.05
CA TRP A 19 -0.43 -16.60 -1.30
C TRP A 19 0.30 -16.61 -2.63
N GLU A 20 0.90 -17.72 -3.03
CA GLU A 20 1.53 -17.82 -4.34
C GLU A 20 0.52 -17.55 -5.46
N GLN A 21 -0.64 -18.21 -5.43
CA GLN A 21 -1.69 -17.98 -6.42
C GLN A 21 -2.26 -16.56 -6.35
N TYR A 22 -2.57 -16.09 -5.15
CA TYR A 22 -3.13 -14.76 -4.93
C TYR A 22 -2.15 -13.67 -5.39
N GLY A 23 -0.90 -13.75 -4.96
CA GLY A 23 0.13 -12.77 -5.30
C GLY A 23 0.47 -12.73 -6.79
N THR A 24 0.58 -13.89 -7.44
CA THR A 24 0.98 -13.96 -8.86
C THR A 24 -0.20 -13.78 -9.81
N ARG A 25 -1.30 -14.50 -9.62
CA ARG A 25 -2.40 -14.53 -10.59
C ARG A 25 -3.40 -13.39 -10.41
N LEU A 26 -3.73 -13.03 -9.16
CA LEU A 26 -4.67 -11.93 -8.93
C LEU A 26 -3.92 -10.59 -8.91
N LEU A 27 -2.91 -10.45 -8.03
CA LEU A 27 -2.20 -9.18 -7.91
C LEU A 27 -1.22 -8.94 -9.07
N GLY A 28 -0.68 -9.98 -9.72
CA GLY A 28 0.29 -9.86 -10.81
C GLY A 28 1.73 -9.65 -10.35
N MET A 29 2.03 -9.85 -9.06
CA MET A 29 3.38 -9.78 -8.54
C MET A 29 4.25 -10.93 -9.08
N GLN A 30 5.55 -10.72 -9.15
CA GLN A 30 6.51 -11.76 -9.54
C GLN A 30 6.95 -12.56 -8.30
N LEU A 31 6.78 -13.88 -8.34
CA LEU A 31 7.40 -14.76 -7.35
C LEU A 31 8.91 -14.82 -7.60
N VAL A 32 9.72 -14.49 -6.60
CA VAL A 32 11.19 -14.42 -6.74
C VAL A 32 11.93 -15.42 -5.85
N ASP A 33 11.31 -15.82 -4.76
CA ASP A 33 11.84 -16.86 -3.87
C ASP A 33 10.72 -17.64 -3.21
N LYS A 34 10.95 -18.91 -2.92
CA LYS A 34 10.01 -19.79 -2.24
C LYS A 34 10.72 -20.91 -1.53
N THR A 35 10.36 -21.09 -0.26
CA THR A 35 10.75 -22.24 0.55
C THR A 35 9.49 -22.97 1.06
N SER A 36 9.65 -23.97 1.92
CA SER A 36 8.52 -24.60 2.62
C SER A 36 7.87 -23.68 3.67
N ALA A 37 8.58 -22.63 4.13
CA ALA A 37 8.16 -21.76 5.22
C ALA A 37 7.93 -20.30 4.81
N SER A 38 8.34 -19.91 3.60
CA SER A 38 8.25 -18.51 3.15
C SER A 38 8.17 -18.40 1.64
N LEU A 39 7.68 -17.25 1.17
CA LEU A 39 7.82 -16.80 -0.20
C LEU A 39 8.07 -15.29 -0.26
N ALA A 40 8.70 -14.83 -1.34
CA ALA A 40 8.95 -13.43 -1.60
C ALA A 40 8.37 -13.03 -2.96
N LEU A 41 7.72 -11.87 -2.98
CA LEU A 41 7.08 -11.30 -4.16
C LEU A 41 7.69 -9.93 -4.45
N ARG A 42 7.84 -9.63 -5.73
CA ARG A 42 8.41 -8.43 -6.28
C ARG A 42 7.36 -7.69 -7.12
N MET A 43 7.44 -6.37 -7.14
CA MET A 43 6.51 -5.47 -7.85
C MET A 43 7.21 -4.58 -8.88
N ASP A 44 8.52 -4.42 -8.77
CA ASP A 44 9.34 -3.47 -9.54
C ASP A 44 10.80 -3.92 -9.61
N ASP A 45 11.74 -2.97 -9.68
CA ASP A 45 13.18 -3.25 -9.73
C ASP A 45 13.76 -3.73 -8.39
N HIS A 46 13.09 -3.52 -7.25
CA HIS A 46 13.55 -4.07 -5.97
C HIS A 46 13.46 -5.60 -5.97
N LYS A 47 14.41 -6.27 -5.34
CA LYS A 47 14.43 -7.74 -5.27
C LYS A 47 13.15 -8.31 -4.67
N GLN A 48 12.55 -7.62 -3.71
CA GLN A 48 11.29 -8.03 -3.09
C GLN A 48 10.57 -6.83 -2.46
N ARG A 49 9.26 -6.91 -2.37
CA ARG A 49 8.39 -5.92 -1.72
C ARG A 49 7.47 -6.56 -0.69
N VAL A 50 7.07 -7.80 -0.91
CA VAL A 50 6.17 -8.54 -0.04
C VAL A 50 6.83 -9.86 0.33
N MET A 51 7.03 -10.06 1.63
CA MET A 51 7.56 -11.31 2.20
C MET A 51 6.45 -12.00 2.96
N VAL A 52 6.22 -13.27 2.71
CA VAL A 52 5.15 -14.04 3.35
C VAL A 52 5.76 -15.20 4.11
N ASN A 53 5.46 -15.30 5.40
CA ASN A 53 5.97 -16.35 6.28
C ASN A 53 4.83 -17.24 6.77
N ALA A 54 5.01 -18.56 6.66
CA ALA A 54 4.11 -19.57 7.20
C ALA A 54 4.50 -19.91 8.64
N ASP A 55 4.33 -18.95 9.56
CA ASP A 55 4.62 -19.13 10.98
C ASP A 55 3.37 -19.47 11.82
N GLY A 56 2.26 -19.79 11.13
CA GLY A 56 0.98 -20.09 11.76
C GLY A 56 0.17 -18.86 12.17
N GLY A 57 0.71 -17.65 12.00
CA GLY A 57 0.01 -16.39 12.26
C GLY A 57 -0.79 -15.90 11.05
N GLU A 58 -1.41 -14.74 11.22
CA GLU A 58 -2.17 -14.01 10.19
C GLU A 58 -1.87 -12.51 10.30
N GLY A 59 -2.25 -11.74 9.27
CA GLY A 59 -2.06 -10.30 9.23
C GLY A 59 -0.66 -9.86 8.77
N ILE A 60 -0.30 -8.63 9.12
CA ILE A 60 1.03 -8.06 8.87
C ILE A 60 1.94 -8.37 10.06
N GLY A 61 3.11 -8.92 9.78
CA GLY A 61 4.14 -9.17 10.79
C GLY A 61 5.05 -7.96 11.01
N PHE A 62 5.30 -7.20 9.95
CA PHE A 62 6.10 -5.96 9.98
C PHE A 62 5.88 -5.14 8.72
N PHE A 63 6.20 -3.85 8.79
CA PHE A 63 6.33 -2.97 7.63
C PHE A 63 7.64 -2.19 7.70
N GLY A 64 8.29 -2.03 6.55
CA GLY A 64 9.59 -1.41 6.41
C GLY A 64 9.51 -0.05 5.73
N PHE A 65 10.08 0.97 6.37
CA PHE A 65 10.21 2.32 5.81
C PHE A 65 11.64 2.60 5.41
N GLU A 66 11.82 3.18 4.25
CA GLU A 66 13.13 3.51 3.69
C GLU A 66 13.63 4.85 4.20
N VAL A 67 14.94 4.93 4.45
CA VAL A 67 15.70 6.18 4.62
C VAL A 67 16.77 6.27 3.54
N LYS A 68 17.27 7.47 3.30
CA LYS A 68 18.15 7.78 2.17
C LYS A 68 19.44 6.94 2.11
N ASP A 69 20.13 6.81 3.24
CA ASP A 69 21.45 6.20 3.31
C ASP A 69 21.79 5.78 4.75
N ALA A 70 23.00 5.25 4.95
CA ALA A 70 23.50 4.80 6.25
C ALA A 70 23.52 5.92 7.30
N ALA A 71 23.97 7.12 6.90
CA ALA A 71 24.03 8.26 7.81
C ALA A 71 22.62 8.69 8.27
N ALA A 72 21.64 8.63 7.37
CA ALA A 72 20.24 8.88 7.70
C ALA A 72 19.67 7.82 8.65
N LEU A 73 20.03 6.53 8.47
CA LEU A 73 19.62 5.45 9.37
C LEU A 73 20.19 5.63 10.78
N ASP A 74 21.49 5.93 10.89
CA ASP A 74 22.16 6.15 12.19
C ASP A 74 21.58 7.38 12.90
N ALA A 75 21.36 8.47 12.15
CA ALA A 75 20.75 9.68 12.69
C ALA A 75 19.29 9.45 13.14
N PHE A 76 18.55 8.60 12.41
CA PHE A 76 17.17 8.23 12.78
C PHE A 76 17.14 7.34 14.03
N ALA A 77 18.04 6.36 14.15
CA ALA A 77 18.19 5.55 15.35
C ALA A 77 18.47 6.43 16.58
N ALA A 78 19.45 7.32 16.49
CA ALA A 78 19.79 8.25 17.57
C ALA A 78 18.63 9.21 17.93
N HIS A 79 17.78 9.59 16.96
CA HIS A 79 16.60 10.38 17.21
C HIS A 79 15.54 9.58 17.98
N LEU A 80 15.28 8.34 17.60
CA LEU A 80 14.34 7.45 18.29
C LEU A 80 14.75 7.20 19.73
N GLU A 81 16.05 6.95 19.98
CA GLU A 81 16.58 6.77 21.34
C GLU A 81 16.39 8.02 22.22
N ARG A 82 16.62 9.23 21.66
CA ARG A 82 16.33 10.50 22.38
C ARG A 82 14.85 10.72 22.64
N SER A 83 13.97 10.09 21.85
CA SER A 83 12.53 10.10 22.04
C SER A 83 12.02 8.96 22.91
N ASP A 84 12.93 8.29 23.65
CA ASP A 84 12.65 7.17 24.55
C ASP A 84 12.00 5.94 23.85
N VAL A 85 12.30 5.76 22.56
CA VAL A 85 11.85 4.62 21.76
C VAL A 85 12.94 3.56 21.77
N LYS A 86 12.59 2.33 22.15
CA LYS A 86 13.52 1.18 22.08
C LYS A 86 13.82 0.82 20.63
N VAL A 87 15.09 0.87 20.27
CA VAL A 87 15.59 0.54 18.93
C VAL A 87 16.58 -0.61 19.02
N ALA A 88 16.48 -1.56 18.10
CA ALA A 88 17.44 -2.63 17.93
C ALA A 88 18.05 -2.58 16.53
N ARG A 89 19.38 -2.64 16.41
CA ARG A 89 20.04 -2.84 15.11
C ARG A 89 19.73 -4.23 14.60
N GLY A 90 19.31 -4.36 13.34
CA GLY A 90 19.08 -5.65 12.72
C GLY A 90 20.37 -6.43 12.53
N ALA A 91 20.34 -7.73 12.80
CA ALA A 91 21.49 -8.59 12.50
C ALA A 91 21.71 -8.67 10.96
N ARG A 92 22.95 -8.92 10.54
CA ARG A 92 23.27 -9.09 9.10
C ARG A 92 22.37 -10.13 8.42
N ALA A 93 22.02 -11.22 9.11
CA ALA A 93 21.11 -12.24 8.59
C ALA A 93 19.73 -11.64 8.26
N LEU A 94 19.20 -10.77 9.12
CA LEU A 94 17.93 -10.08 8.88
C LEU A 94 18.03 -9.11 7.71
N ALA A 95 19.11 -8.32 7.60
CA ALA A 95 19.32 -7.42 6.48
C ALA A 95 19.40 -8.19 5.14
N ASN A 96 20.07 -9.34 5.14
CA ASN A 96 20.14 -10.21 3.97
C ASN A 96 18.76 -10.79 3.60
N GLU A 97 17.97 -11.23 4.57
CA GLU A 97 16.59 -11.70 4.38
C GLU A 97 15.69 -10.60 3.80
N ARG A 98 15.87 -9.36 4.25
CA ARG A 98 15.13 -8.20 3.73
C ARG A 98 15.67 -7.70 2.38
N CYS A 99 16.78 -8.21 1.90
CA CYS A 99 17.49 -7.70 0.72
C CYS A 99 17.80 -6.20 0.84
N VAL A 100 18.31 -5.77 1.99
CA VAL A 100 18.71 -4.37 2.26
C VAL A 100 20.13 -4.31 2.78
N THR A 101 20.75 -3.12 2.75
CA THR A 101 22.11 -2.95 3.26
C THR A 101 22.14 -3.04 4.78
N ASP A 102 21.23 -2.37 5.46
CA ASP A 102 21.11 -2.38 6.92
C ASP A 102 19.73 -1.88 7.36
N LEU A 103 19.35 -2.20 8.61
CA LEU A 103 18.07 -1.80 9.18
C LEU A 103 18.11 -1.70 10.70
N ILE A 104 17.17 -0.95 11.24
CA ILE A 104 16.80 -0.96 12.65
C ILE A 104 15.38 -1.45 12.82
N VAL A 105 15.07 -1.98 13.99
CA VAL A 105 13.78 -2.55 14.37
C VAL A 105 13.25 -1.83 15.60
N LEU A 106 11.99 -1.45 15.56
CA LEU A 106 11.27 -0.84 16.68
C LEU A 106 9.80 -1.32 16.66
N SER A 107 9.05 -0.94 17.68
CA SER A 107 7.59 -1.15 17.72
C SER A 107 6.89 0.17 17.95
N ASP A 108 5.72 0.32 17.34
CA ASP A 108 4.82 1.42 17.67
C ASP A 108 4.11 1.18 19.03
N PRO A 109 3.36 2.16 19.56
CA PRO A 109 2.63 2.01 20.82
C PRO A 109 1.56 0.90 20.82
N ALA A 110 1.06 0.48 19.64
CA ALA A 110 0.12 -0.62 19.50
C ALA A 110 0.81 -1.98 19.37
N GLY A 111 2.16 -2.02 19.36
CA GLY A 111 2.96 -3.24 19.23
C GLY A 111 3.21 -3.67 17.79
N ASN A 112 2.87 -2.87 16.80
CA ASN A 112 3.22 -3.17 15.41
C ASN A 112 4.75 -3.07 15.23
N ARG A 113 5.36 -4.10 14.65
CA ARG A 113 6.78 -4.09 14.32
C ARG A 113 7.04 -3.20 13.10
N ILE A 114 7.90 -2.24 13.28
CA ILE A 114 8.40 -1.33 12.24
C ILE A 114 9.88 -1.63 12.00
N GLU A 115 10.28 -1.69 10.76
CA GLU A 115 11.66 -1.76 10.31
C GLU A 115 11.99 -0.47 9.57
N VAL A 116 13.11 0.18 9.89
CA VAL A 116 13.61 1.32 9.12
C VAL A 116 14.94 0.89 8.50
N PHE A 117 15.07 1.06 7.19
CA PHE A 117 16.17 0.48 6.43
C PHE A 117 16.73 1.44 5.38
N HIS A 118 17.93 1.14 4.87
CA HIS A 118 18.49 1.81 3.71
C HIS A 118 19.10 0.82 2.71
N GLY A 119 19.31 1.29 1.47
CA GLY A 119 20.00 0.55 0.43
C GLY A 119 19.30 -0.75 0.05
N PRO A 120 18.03 -0.68 -0.42
CA PRO A 120 17.35 -1.86 -0.94
C PRO A 120 18.09 -2.39 -2.17
N GLN A 121 18.23 -3.71 -2.26
CA GLN A 121 18.88 -4.35 -3.38
C GLN A 121 17.93 -4.37 -4.59
N THR A 122 18.47 -3.99 -5.75
CA THR A 122 17.78 -4.12 -7.02
C THR A 122 18.05 -5.49 -7.66
N ALA A 123 17.07 -5.99 -8.40
CA ALA A 123 17.23 -7.17 -9.21
C ALA A 123 18.01 -6.84 -10.48
N THR A 124 18.76 -7.80 -10.99
CA THR A 124 19.55 -7.66 -12.24
C THR A 124 18.72 -7.92 -13.49
N ASP A 125 17.63 -8.66 -13.35
CA ASP A 125 16.69 -8.98 -14.42
C ASP A 125 15.48 -8.04 -14.41
N PRO A 126 14.84 -7.81 -15.55
CA PRO A 126 13.59 -7.02 -15.60
C PRO A 126 12.48 -7.65 -14.78
N PHE A 127 11.59 -6.79 -14.26
CA PHE A 127 10.36 -7.25 -13.62
C PHE A 127 9.49 -8.03 -14.61
N LYS A 128 9.04 -9.22 -14.20
CA LYS A 128 8.17 -10.12 -14.97
C LYS A 128 6.91 -10.38 -14.18
N PRO A 129 5.78 -9.70 -14.49
CA PRO A 129 4.53 -9.90 -13.78
C PRO A 129 4.10 -11.38 -13.78
N GLY A 130 3.47 -11.83 -12.71
CA GLY A 130 2.91 -13.19 -12.59
C GLY A 130 1.69 -13.45 -13.49
N ARG A 131 1.04 -12.37 -13.98
CA ARG A 131 0.10 -12.34 -15.10
C ARG A 131 0.44 -11.20 -16.04
N SER A 132 -0.08 -11.22 -17.26
CA SER A 132 0.08 -10.06 -18.15
C SER A 132 -0.61 -8.83 -17.55
N MET A 133 0.17 -7.78 -17.25
CA MET A 133 -0.27 -6.51 -16.71
C MET A 133 0.78 -5.42 -16.93
N SER A 134 0.40 -4.16 -16.75
CA SER A 134 1.28 -3.01 -16.99
C SER A 134 2.39 -2.82 -15.95
N GLY A 135 2.29 -3.46 -14.78
CA GLY A 135 3.17 -3.23 -13.63
C GLY A 135 2.54 -2.32 -12.58
N PHE A 136 3.36 -1.90 -11.62
CA PHE A 136 2.90 -1.15 -10.45
C PHE A 136 3.51 0.25 -10.38
N ARG A 137 2.76 1.19 -9.84
CA ARG A 137 3.23 2.54 -9.51
C ARG A 137 4.01 2.50 -8.19
N THR A 138 5.32 2.52 -8.30
CA THR A 138 6.29 2.39 -7.20
C THR A 138 7.36 3.48 -7.24
N GLY A 139 8.62 3.13 -7.17
CA GLY A 139 9.74 4.06 -7.17
C GLY A 139 9.80 4.89 -5.88
N PRO A 140 9.99 6.21 -5.95
CA PRO A 140 10.08 7.06 -4.76
C PRO A 140 8.78 7.14 -3.96
N LEU A 141 7.66 6.69 -4.53
CA LEU A 141 6.36 6.62 -3.85
C LEU A 141 6.21 5.39 -2.95
N GLY A 142 7.18 4.45 -2.99
CA GLY A 142 7.10 3.18 -2.29
C GLY A 142 6.15 2.19 -2.93
N MET A 143 5.88 1.08 -2.25
CA MET A 143 5.07 -0.03 -2.80
C MET A 143 3.55 0.23 -2.83
N GLY A 144 3.09 1.23 -2.12
CA GLY A 144 1.68 1.51 -1.88
C GLY A 144 1.46 2.10 -0.50
N HIS A 145 0.43 1.64 0.19
CA HIS A 145 0.18 2.01 1.58
C HIS A 145 -0.32 0.82 2.43
N VAL A 146 -0.31 1.01 3.74
CA VAL A 146 -0.96 0.12 4.70
C VAL A 146 -1.96 0.91 5.54
N VAL A 147 -3.08 0.28 5.90
CA VAL A 147 -4.04 0.85 6.84
C VAL A 147 -4.18 -0.11 8.01
N ILE A 148 -3.81 0.39 9.18
CA ILE A 148 -3.94 -0.34 10.45
C ILE A 148 -5.25 0.02 11.14
N THR A 149 -5.71 -0.87 12.01
CA THR A 149 -6.78 -0.55 12.96
C THR A 149 -6.17 -0.24 14.31
N ALA A 150 -6.80 0.66 15.03
CA ALA A 150 -6.38 1.08 16.36
C ALA A 150 -7.52 0.99 17.36
N GLU A 151 -7.17 0.77 18.63
CA GLU A 151 -8.14 0.94 19.71
C GLU A 151 -8.56 2.41 19.79
N ARG A 152 -7.58 3.31 19.82
CA ARG A 152 -7.75 4.77 19.75
C ARG A 152 -6.63 5.36 18.88
N ILE A 153 -6.99 6.09 17.84
CA ILE A 153 -6.00 6.71 16.94
C ILE A 153 -5.19 7.78 17.68
N ASP A 154 -5.81 8.53 18.57
CA ASP A 154 -5.17 9.63 19.30
C ASP A 154 -3.94 9.16 20.10
N ASP A 155 -3.89 7.89 20.52
CA ASP A 155 -2.75 7.32 21.23
C ASP A 155 -1.55 7.02 20.30
N LEU A 156 -1.79 6.92 19.00
CA LEU A 156 -0.76 6.64 17.99
C LEU A 156 -0.23 7.90 17.27
N ILE A 157 -1.06 8.92 17.12
CA ILE A 157 -0.71 10.14 16.37
C ILE A 157 0.62 10.76 16.82
N PRO A 158 0.90 10.97 18.13
CA PRO A 158 2.16 11.57 18.56
C PRO A 158 3.38 10.76 18.12
N PHE A 159 3.30 9.43 18.18
CA PHE A 159 4.40 8.57 17.74
C PHE A 159 4.63 8.69 16.22
N TYR A 160 3.58 8.62 15.41
CA TYR A 160 3.74 8.68 13.96
C TYR A 160 4.10 10.08 13.45
N VAL A 161 3.54 11.13 14.05
CA VAL A 161 3.78 12.51 13.60
C VAL A 161 5.04 13.08 14.21
N ASP A 162 5.15 13.07 15.55
CA ASP A 162 6.22 13.80 16.24
C ASP A 162 7.52 12.98 16.29
N VAL A 163 7.43 11.63 16.33
CA VAL A 163 8.61 10.76 16.43
C VAL A 163 9.03 10.23 15.07
N LEU A 164 8.11 9.68 14.26
CA LEU A 164 8.45 9.11 12.95
C LEU A 164 8.47 10.16 11.82
N GLY A 165 7.87 11.33 12.01
CA GLY A 165 7.87 12.43 11.05
C GLY A 165 6.86 12.29 9.90
N PHE A 166 5.80 11.51 10.10
CA PHE A 166 4.67 11.48 9.16
C PHE A 166 3.90 12.79 9.20
N ARG A 167 3.30 13.15 8.08
CA ARG A 167 2.46 14.36 7.97
C ARG A 167 1.03 13.95 7.64
N LEU A 168 0.07 14.63 8.26
CA LEU A 168 -1.35 14.40 8.03
C LEU A 168 -1.73 14.81 6.60
N SER A 169 -2.44 13.94 5.90
CA SER A 169 -2.99 14.21 4.56
C SER A 169 -4.42 14.71 4.64
N ASP A 170 -5.28 13.92 5.24
CA ASP A 170 -6.66 14.25 5.55
C ASP A 170 -7.25 13.27 6.56
N TYR A 171 -8.53 13.45 6.91
CA TYR A 171 -9.20 12.60 7.88
C TYR A 171 -10.71 12.62 7.70
N PHE A 172 -11.36 11.58 8.23
CA PHE A 172 -12.81 11.48 8.39
C PHE A 172 -13.12 11.35 9.87
N LEU A 173 -14.14 12.02 10.34
CA LEU A 173 -14.71 11.82 11.68
C LEU A 173 -16.01 11.01 11.63
N ARG A 174 -16.66 10.97 10.47
CA ARG A 174 -17.92 10.26 10.22
C ARG A 174 -17.89 9.60 8.84
N PRO A 175 -18.51 8.43 8.64
CA PRO A 175 -19.25 7.60 9.61
C PRO A 175 -18.36 6.81 10.58
N PHE A 176 -17.02 6.85 10.43
CA PHE A 176 -16.01 6.25 11.30
C PHE A 176 -14.77 7.15 11.32
N LYS A 177 -14.02 7.12 12.41
CA LYS A 177 -12.82 7.94 12.56
C LYS A 177 -11.65 7.27 11.83
N VAL A 178 -11.02 7.99 10.91
CA VAL A 178 -9.83 7.56 10.18
C VAL A 178 -8.93 8.73 9.85
N TYR A 179 -7.62 8.52 9.91
CA TYR A 179 -6.59 9.50 9.58
C TYR A 179 -5.61 8.90 8.58
N PHE A 180 -5.16 9.71 7.62
CA PHE A 180 -4.22 9.32 6.57
C PHE A 180 -2.97 10.18 6.65
N PHE A 181 -1.79 9.54 6.53
CA PHE A 181 -0.51 10.22 6.71
C PHE A 181 0.43 9.91 5.55
N HIS A 182 1.15 10.93 5.09
CA HIS A 182 2.10 10.82 4.00
C HIS A 182 3.55 11.01 4.46
N LEU A 183 4.48 10.51 3.63
CA LEU A 183 5.92 10.71 3.70
C LEU A 183 6.47 11.38 2.45
N ASN A 184 5.77 11.25 1.33
CA ASN A 184 6.17 11.63 -0.02
C ASN A 184 4.94 12.07 -0.82
N PRO A 185 5.02 12.34 -2.13
CA PRO A 185 3.86 12.74 -2.94
C PRO A 185 2.69 11.75 -3.02
N ARG A 186 2.84 10.48 -2.61
CA ARG A 186 1.68 9.59 -2.46
C ARG A 186 0.77 10.13 -1.36
N HIS A 187 -0.52 10.24 -1.64
CA HIS A 187 -1.50 10.84 -0.70
C HIS A 187 -1.36 10.30 0.72
N HIS A 188 -1.12 9.00 0.87
CA HIS A 188 -0.76 8.43 2.17
C HIS A 188 0.09 7.16 2.01
N SER A 189 0.98 6.96 2.95
CA SER A 189 1.80 5.75 3.11
C SER A 189 1.28 4.88 4.25
N ILE A 190 0.59 5.48 5.22
CA ILE A 190 -0.13 4.79 6.29
C ILE A 190 -1.47 5.47 6.57
N GLY A 191 -2.48 4.67 6.89
CA GLY A 191 -3.77 5.12 7.42
C GLY A 191 -4.09 4.40 8.73
N MET A 192 -4.96 5.02 9.55
CA MET A 192 -5.38 4.48 10.83
C MET A 192 -6.89 4.59 10.97
N ILE A 193 -7.56 3.47 11.22
CA ILE A 193 -9.02 3.41 11.47
C ILE A 193 -9.25 3.06 12.93
N GLU A 194 -10.06 3.86 13.62
CA GLU A 194 -10.47 3.58 14.99
C GLU A 194 -11.58 2.53 15.01
N THR A 195 -11.27 1.36 15.54
CA THR A 195 -12.21 0.22 15.60
C THR A 195 -12.37 -0.35 17.00
N GLY A 196 -11.66 0.23 17.98
CA GLY A 196 -11.59 -0.29 19.34
C GLY A 196 -10.67 -1.51 19.48
N LYS A 197 -9.93 -1.88 18.44
CA LYS A 197 -8.99 -3.01 18.46
C LYS A 197 -7.80 -2.74 17.53
N PRO A 198 -6.56 -3.05 17.96
CA PRO A 198 -5.41 -3.03 17.07
C PRO A 198 -5.47 -4.15 16.03
N GLY A 199 -4.94 -3.92 14.86
CA GLY A 199 -4.87 -4.89 13.77
C GLY A 199 -4.55 -4.27 12.43
N VAL A 200 -4.93 -4.95 11.36
CA VAL A 200 -4.71 -4.51 9.97
C VAL A 200 -6.04 -4.49 9.23
N HIS A 201 -6.33 -3.38 8.56
CA HIS A 201 -7.48 -3.27 7.68
C HIS A 201 -7.12 -3.73 6.25
N HIS A 202 -6.10 -3.11 5.66
CA HIS A 202 -5.63 -3.50 4.32
C HIS A 202 -4.20 -3.04 4.03
N MET A 203 -3.60 -3.66 3.06
CA MET A 203 -2.50 -3.10 2.27
C MET A 203 -3.03 -2.70 0.89
N MET A 204 -2.43 -1.69 0.27
CA MET A 204 -2.80 -1.22 -1.06
C MET A 204 -1.63 -1.37 -2.02
N VAL A 205 -1.93 -1.80 -3.25
CA VAL A 205 -1.01 -1.78 -4.38
C VAL A 205 -1.67 -1.08 -5.57
N GLU A 206 -0.91 -0.27 -6.29
CA GLU A 206 -1.40 0.58 -7.36
C GLU A 206 -0.85 0.12 -8.71
N ALA A 207 -1.75 -0.26 -9.63
CA ALA A 207 -1.40 -0.61 -11.01
C ALA A 207 -1.15 0.64 -11.87
N ASN A 208 -0.41 0.47 -12.98
CA ASN A 208 -0.16 1.57 -13.91
C ASN A 208 -1.36 1.87 -14.82
N PHE A 209 -2.26 0.90 -15.09
CA PHE A 209 -3.45 1.08 -15.91
C PHE A 209 -4.73 0.66 -15.18
N LEU A 210 -5.82 1.36 -15.46
CA LEU A 210 -7.15 1.02 -14.94
C LEU A 210 -7.62 -0.36 -15.41
N ASP A 211 -7.25 -0.78 -16.62
CA ASP A 211 -7.61 -2.09 -17.17
C ASP A 211 -7.05 -3.23 -16.31
N ASP A 212 -5.87 -3.05 -15.70
CA ASP A 212 -5.32 -4.04 -14.78
C ASP A 212 -6.17 -4.21 -13.52
N VAL A 213 -6.79 -3.11 -13.05
CA VAL A 213 -7.72 -3.15 -11.91
C VAL A 213 -9.01 -3.86 -12.32
N GLY A 214 -9.58 -3.54 -13.48
CA GLY A 214 -10.77 -4.19 -14.01
C GLY A 214 -10.58 -5.69 -14.21
N GLN A 215 -9.48 -6.09 -14.83
CA GLN A 215 -9.14 -7.50 -15.04
C GLN A 215 -8.88 -8.24 -13.71
N ALA A 216 -8.21 -7.60 -12.74
CA ALA A 216 -8.03 -8.19 -11.42
C ALA A 216 -9.36 -8.35 -10.67
N TYR A 217 -10.30 -7.41 -10.86
CA TYR A 217 -11.64 -7.50 -10.31
C TYR A 217 -12.41 -8.71 -10.89
N ASP A 218 -12.35 -8.92 -12.21
CA ASP A 218 -12.93 -10.11 -12.86
C ASP A 218 -12.30 -11.40 -12.33
N ILE A 219 -10.96 -11.44 -12.21
CA ILE A 219 -10.26 -12.59 -11.63
C ILE A 219 -10.71 -12.85 -10.19
N ALA A 220 -10.82 -11.80 -9.37
CA ALA A 220 -11.26 -11.94 -7.98
C ALA A 220 -12.66 -12.53 -7.88
N GLN A 221 -13.57 -12.18 -8.79
CA GLN A 221 -14.95 -12.69 -8.82
C GLN A 221 -15.05 -14.19 -9.16
N THR A 222 -14.00 -14.80 -9.71
CA THR A 222 -13.98 -16.25 -9.98
C THR A 222 -13.87 -17.09 -8.70
N THR A 223 -13.52 -16.47 -7.57
CA THR A 223 -13.42 -17.13 -6.26
C THR A 223 -14.54 -16.63 -5.36
N PRO A 224 -15.40 -17.50 -4.82
CA PRO A 224 -16.45 -17.11 -3.89
C PRO A 224 -15.88 -16.29 -2.71
N ASP A 225 -16.61 -15.29 -2.27
CA ASP A 225 -16.28 -14.43 -1.12
C ASP A 225 -14.91 -13.72 -1.19
N ARG A 226 -14.27 -13.71 -2.37
CA ARG A 226 -13.00 -13.02 -2.56
C ARG A 226 -13.13 -11.50 -2.50
N ILE A 227 -14.21 -10.93 -3.04
CA ILE A 227 -14.48 -9.50 -3.01
C ILE A 227 -14.95 -9.09 -1.62
N ALA A 228 -14.22 -8.24 -0.96
CA ALA A 228 -14.59 -7.63 0.32
C ALA A 228 -15.30 -6.29 0.12
N VAL A 229 -14.82 -5.46 -0.82
CA VAL A 229 -15.43 -4.19 -1.23
C VAL A 229 -15.44 -4.14 -2.76
N THR A 230 -16.60 -3.82 -3.33
CA THR A 230 -16.74 -3.75 -4.79
C THR A 230 -15.93 -2.64 -5.42
N LEU A 231 -15.76 -2.68 -6.74
CA LEU A 231 -15.12 -1.59 -7.47
C LEU A 231 -15.80 -0.26 -7.19
N GLY A 232 -15.00 0.77 -6.92
CA GLY A 232 -15.46 2.10 -6.59
C GLY A 232 -14.34 3.13 -6.67
N ARG A 233 -14.63 4.38 -6.29
CA ARG A 233 -13.66 5.46 -6.30
C ARG A 233 -13.70 6.25 -5.01
N HIS A 234 -12.53 6.45 -4.41
CA HIS A 234 -12.37 7.28 -3.21
C HIS A 234 -12.43 8.79 -3.53
N ILE A 235 -12.85 9.57 -2.52
CA ILE A 235 -12.90 11.03 -2.62
C ILE A 235 -11.57 11.66 -2.20
N ASN A 236 -10.92 11.09 -1.21
CA ASN A 236 -9.73 11.67 -0.58
C ASN A 236 -8.48 11.52 -1.45
N ASP A 237 -8.13 10.30 -1.80
CA ASP A 237 -6.93 9.98 -2.57
C ASP A 237 -7.18 9.74 -4.07
N HIS A 238 -8.44 9.83 -4.51
CA HIS A 238 -8.91 9.65 -5.91
C HIS A 238 -8.74 8.23 -6.48
N VAL A 239 -8.24 7.29 -5.70
CA VAL A 239 -8.00 5.91 -6.18
C VAL A 239 -9.31 5.26 -6.63
N THR A 240 -9.28 4.68 -7.81
CA THR A 240 -10.28 3.73 -8.28
C THR A 240 -9.81 2.34 -7.95
N SER A 241 -10.52 1.62 -7.08
CA SER A 241 -10.05 0.38 -6.50
C SER A 241 -11.18 -0.58 -6.15
N PHE A 242 -10.80 -1.80 -5.82
CA PHE A 242 -11.63 -2.76 -5.10
C PHE A 242 -10.80 -3.42 -4.00
N TYR A 243 -11.48 -4.05 -3.04
CA TYR A 243 -10.80 -4.77 -1.97
C TYR A 243 -11.10 -6.26 -2.06
N SER A 244 -10.07 -7.07 -1.88
CA SER A 244 -10.19 -8.52 -1.84
C SER A 244 -9.64 -9.08 -0.54
N HIS A 245 -10.27 -10.13 0.00
CA HIS A 245 -9.73 -10.90 1.11
C HIS A 245 -8.45 -11.60 0.66
N ASN A 246 -7.36 -11.43 1.40
CA ASN A 246 -6.10 -12.10 1.12
C ASN A 246 -5.88 -13.30 2.07
N PRO A 247 -4.93 -14.20 1.74
CA PRO A 247 -4.70 -15.41 2.53
C PRO A 247 -4.08 -15.18 3.92
N SER A 248 -3.84 -13.93 4.33
CA SER A 248 -3.41 -13.53 5.68
C SER A 248 -4.55 -12.97 6.53
N ASN A 249 -5.82 -13.19 6.12
CA ASN A 249 -7.02 -12.82 6.84
C ASN A 249 -7.20 -11.30 7.08
N PHE A 250 -6.81 -10.51 6.09
CA PHE A 250 -7.11 -9.08 5.98
C PHE A 250 -7.36 -8.72 4.52
N MET A 251 -7.47 -7.45 4.15
CA MET A 251 -7.78 -7.07 2.78
C MET A 251 -6.55 -6.57 2.02
N THR A 252 -6.56 -6.77 0.71
CA THR A 252 -5.70 -6.04 -0.22
C THR A 252 -6.59 -5.14 -1.06
N GLU A 253 -6.28 -3.85 -1.08
CA GLU A 253 -6.81 -2.88 -2.02
C GLU A 253 -5.98 -2.92 -3.29
N TYR A 254 -6.65 -3.15 -4.42
CA TYR A 254 -6.01 -3.13 -5.74
C TYR A 254 -6.56 -1.94 -6.52
N GLY A 255 -5.71 -0.94 -6.77
CA GLY A 255 -6.16 0.36 -7.23
C GLY A 255 -5.36 0.95 -8.39
N TRP A 256 -5.88 2.06 -8.91
CA TRP A 256 -5.30 2.88 -9.96
C TRP A 256 -5.69 4.35 -9.79
N GLY A 257 -4.81 5.25 -10.24
CA GLY A 257 -5.13 6.66 -10.40
C GLY A 257 -5.15 7.45 -9.09
N GLY A 258 -4.34 7.02 -8.11
CA GLY A 258 -4.15 7.76 -6.87
C GLY A 258 -3.56 9.14 -7.13
N ARG A 259 -4.10 10.17 -6.45
CA ARG A 259 -3.59 11.52 -6.58
C ARG A 259 -2.17 11.66 -6.03
N SER A 260 -1.39 12.52 -6.65
CA SER A 260 -0.17 13.06 -6.06
C SER A 260 -0.49 14.35 -5.31
N ILE A 261 0.17 14.53 -4.18
CA ILE A 261 0.12 15.76 -3.38
C ILE A 261 1.48 16.44 -3.40
N ASP A 262 1.51 17.74 -3.15
CA ASP A 262 2.76 18.45 -2.82
C ASP A 262 2.99 18.35 -1.31
N PRO A 263 3.92 17.49 -0.85
CA PRO A 263 4.08 17.25 0.58
C PRO A 263 4.47 18.50 1.37
N ASP A 264 5.13 19.47 0.74
CA ASP A 264 5.63 20.65 1.44
C ASP A 264 4.58 21.77 1.56
N ASN A 265 3.56 21.75 0.68
CA ASN A 265 2.50 22.76 0.66
C ASN A 265 1.10 22.18 0.91
N TRP A 266 1.00 20.89 1.29
CA TRP A 266 -0.28 20.25 1.53
C TRP A 266 -0.94 20.72 2.83
N THR A 267 -2.20 21.08 2.75
CA THR A 267 -3.02 21.45 3.92
C THR A 267 -4.03 20.35 4.20
N PRO A 268 -3.95 19.68 5.36
CA PRO A 268 -4.91 18.66 5.76
C PRO A 268 -6.33 19.22 5.89
N LYS A 269 -7.33 18.40 5.55
CA LYS A 269 -8.74 18.74 5.71
C LYS A 269 -9.58 17.58 6.18
N GLU A 270 -10.68 17.89 6.85
CA GLU A 270 -11.74 16.91 7.05
C GLU A 270 -12.48 16.65 5.75
N VAL A 271 -12.66 15.37 5.40
CA VAL A 271 -13.47 14.96 4.27
C VAL A 271 -14.86 14.59 4.81
N VAL A 272 -15.82 15.45 4.56
CA VAL A 272 -17.19 15.35 5.11
C VAL A 272 -18.16 14.64 4.17
N GLU A 273 -17.79 14.50 2.91
CA GLU A 273 -18.60 13.88 1.86
C GLU A 273 -18.71 12.35 2.03
N GLY A 274 -17.82 11.77 2.83
CA GLY A 274 -17.70 10.33 3.03
C GLY A 274 -16.57 9.71 2.22
N PRO A 275 -16.32 8.40 2.38
CA PRO A 275 -15.10 7.77 1.89
C PRO A 275 -15.08 7.51 0.37
N SER A 276 -16.24 7.52 -0.30
CA SER A 276 -16.33 7.08 -1.69
C SER A 276 -17.27 7.95 -2.52
N LEU A 277 -16.81 8.35 -3.69
CA LEU A 277 -17.61 9.09 -4.67
C LEU A 277 -18.69 8.19 -5.30
N TRP A 278 -18.32 6.95 -5.62
CA TRP A 278 -19.22 5.92 -6.14
C TRP A 278 -18.64 4.52 -5.86
N GLY A 279 -19.47 3.49 -5.97
CA GLY A 279 -19.07 2.10 -5.75
C GLY A 279 -18.71 1.80 -4.29
N HIS A 280 -17.73 0.96 -4.06
CA HIS A 280 -17.25 0.54 -2.75
C HIS A 280 -18.34 0.01 -1.82
N GLU A 281 -19.20 -0.88 -2.35
CA GLU A 281 -20.13 -1.63 -1.50
C GLU A 281 -19.35 -2.58 -0.60
N ARG A 282 -19.47 -2.42 0.69
CA ARG A 282 -18.83 -3.28 1.70
C ARG A 282 -19.66 -4.55 1.90
N MET A 283 -19.12 -5.70 1.52
CA MET A 283 -19.86 -6.95 1.46
C MET A 283 -20.25 -7.50 2.83
N TRP A 284 -19.54 -7.08 3.89
CA TRP A 284 -19.86 -7.47 5.28
C TRP A 284 -20.98 -6.65 5.94
N LEU A 285 -21.44 -5.56 5.31
CA LEU A 285 -22.55 -4.78 5.84
C LEU A 285 -23.88 -5.46 5.57
N THR A 286 -24.83 -5.24 6.48
CA THR A 286 -26.24 -5.63 6.27
C THR A 286 -26.82 -4.89 5.05
N PRO A 287 -27.93 -5.37 4.47
CA PRO A 287 -28.62 -4.65 3.39
C PRO A 287 -28.95 -3.19 3.76
N GLU A 288 -29.36 -2.93 5.00
CA GLU A 288 -29.69 -1.61 5.52
C GLU A 288 -28.44 -0.73 5.60
N GLY A 289 -27.31 -1.23 6.14
CA GLY A 289 -26.04 -0.52 6.21
C GLY A 289 -25.49 -0.20 4.82
N ARG A 290 -25.67 -1.10 3.83
CA ARG A 290 -25.31 -0.82 2.44
C ARG A 290 -26.20 0.25 1.82
N ALA A 291 -27.51 0.24 2.11
CA ALA A 291 -28.43 1.26 1.63
C ALA A 291 -28.09 2.65 2.19
N GLU A 292 -27.76 2.74 3.48
CA GLU A 292 -27.31 3.98 4.11
C GLU A 292 -26.01 4.51 3.46
N ALA A 293 -24.99 3.67 3.32
CA ALA A 293 -23.75 4.05 2.64
C ALA A 293 -23.98 4.46 1.18
N ARG A 294 -24.93 3.84 0.49
CA ARG A 294 -25.30 4.21 -0.88
C ARG A 294 -26.01 5.56 -0.92
N SER A 295 -26.86 5.89 0.05
CA SER A 295 -27.57 7.16 0.09
C SER A 295 -26.62 8.38 0.12
N LEU A 296 -25.46 8.26 0.79
CA LEU A 296 -24.43 9.28 0.77
C LEU A 296 -23.92 9.52 -0.65
N ARG A 297 -23.57 8.46 -1.36
CA ARG A 297 -23.06 8.55 -2.73
C ARG A 297 -24.10 9.07 -3.73
N MET A 298 -25.38 8.74 -3.52
CA MET A 298 -26.46 9.25 -4.35
C MET A 298 -26.63 10.77 -4.20
N ARG A 299 -26.50 11.32 -2.97
CA ARG A 299 -26.49 12.77 -2.77
C ARG A 299 -25.35 13.45 -3.51
N LEU A 300 -24.13 12.90 -3.44
CA LEU A 300 -23.00 13.44 -4.20
C LEU A 300 -23.24 13.42 -5.71
N ALA A 301 -23.92 12.39 -6.21
CA ALA A 301 -24.29 12.32 -7.63
C ALA A 301 -25.34 13.37 -7.99
N GLU A 302 -26.35 13.62 -7.15
CA GLU A 302 -27.36 14.67 -7.31
C GLU A 302 -26.74 16.07 -7.28
N GLU A 303 -25.78 16.31 -6.38
CA GLU A 303 -24.99 17.53 -6.29
C GLU A 303 -23.99 17.70 -7.44
N GLY A 304 -23.84 16.69 -8.28
CA GLY A 304 -22.95 16.73 -9.42
C GLY A 304 -21.46 16.71 -9.07
N LEU A 305 -21.10 16.21 -7.88
CA LEU A 305 -19.70 16.14 -7.46
C LEU A 305 -18.87 15.29 -8.44
N ARG A 306 -17.74 15.84 -8.86
CA ARG A 306 -16.73 15.18 -9.71
C ARG A 306 -15.35 15.45 -9.13
N ILE A 307 -14.50 14.47 -9.27
CA ILE A 307 -13.08 14.61 -8.91
C ILE A 307 -12.23 14.35 -10.17
N PRO A 308 -11.11 15.07 -10.35
CA PRO A 308 -10.25 14.88 -11.51
C PRO A 308 -9.63 13.50 -11.51
N ILE A 309 -9.22 13.02 -12.69
CA ILE A 309 -8.26 11.93 -12.82
C ILE A 309 -6.91 12.61 -12.85
N ASP A 310 -6.10 12.34 -11.85
CA ASP A 310 -4.75 12.88 -11.83
C ASP A 310 -3.91 12.18 -12.90
N VAL A 311 -3.18 12.95 -13.69
CA VAL A 311 -2.18 12.39 -14.58
C VAL A 311 -1.14 11.72 -13.73
N MET A 312 -0.82 10.48 -14.07
CA MET A 312 0.16 9.72 -13.32
C MET A 312 1.52 10.40 -13.40
N GLU A 313 1.97 10.96 -12.29
CA GLU A 313 3.32 11.45 -12.11
C GLU A 313 4.15 10.42 -11.34
N GLY A 314 5.43 10.35 -11.62
CA GLY A 314 6.35 9.48 -10.91
C GLY A 314 6.94 8.35 -11.75
N ASN A 315 7.58 7.39 -11.11
CA ASN A 315 8.30 6.32 -11.78
C ASN A 315 7.34 5.23 -12.25
N HIS A 316 6.77 5.41 -13.44
CA HIS A 316 5.90 4.42 -14.09
C HIS A 316 6.74 3.59 -15.06
N LYS A 317 7.32 2.51 -14.58
CA LYS A 317 7.95 1.51 -15.43
C LYS A 317 6.91 0.49 -15.84
N ILE A 318 6.31 0.70 -17.01
CA ILE A 318 5.41 -0.29 -17.60
C ILE A 318 6.23 -1.52 -17.98
N ALA A 319 5.78 -2.68 -17.57
CA ALA A 319 6.45 -3.94 -17.86
C ALA A 319 6.45 -4.17 -19.39
N PRO A 320 7.61 -4.44 -20.03
CA PRO A 320 7.70 -4.66 -21.47
C PRO A 320 6.83 -5.84 -21.92
N GLY A 321 6.22 -5.71 -23.10
CA GLY A 321 5.40 -6.76 -23.70
C GLY A 321 4.00 -6.94 -23.12
N THR A 322 3.59 -6.11 -22.15
CA THR A 322 2.28 -6.21 -21.50
C THR A 322 1.20 -5.40 -22.18
N CYS A 323 1.57 -4.41 -22.99
CA CYS A 323 0.65 -3.58 -23.76
C CYS A 323 1.26 -3.27 -25.13
N ALA A 324 0.85 -4.00 -26.17
CA ALA A 324 1.38 -3.85 -27.52
C ALA A 324 1.23 -2.43 -28.08
N LEU A 325 0.14 -1.73 -27.73
CA LEU A 325 -0.06 -0.33 -28.12
C LEU A 325 0.99 0.58 -27.47
N TRP A 326 1.24 0.42 -26.19
CA TRP A 326 2.24 1.20 -25.46
C TRP A 326 3.66 0.90 -25.96
N ASP A 327 3.99 -0.36 -26.12
CA ASP A 327 5.28 -0.77 -26.68
C ASP A 327 5.51 -0.16 -28.07
N GLY A 328 4.46 -0.15 -28.91
CA GLY A 328 4.48 0.52 -30.22
C GLY A 328 4.73 2.02 -30.15
N ILE A 329 4.11 2.72 -29.19
CA ILE A 329 4.32 4.16 -28.96
C ILE A 329 5.76 4.42 -28.51
N VAL A 330 6.27 3.62 -27.56
CA VAL A 330 7.65 3.75 -27.05
C VAL A 330 8.67 3.53 -28.17
N GLU A 331 8.47 2.52 -29.01
CA GLU A 331 9.33 2.26 -30.16
C GLU A 331 9.25 3.36 -31.23
N ALA A 332 8.06 3.88 -31.50
CA ALA A 332 7.89 5.01 -32.43
C ALA A 332 8.64 6.25 -31.93
N ARG A 333 8.54 6.58 -30.65
CA ARG A 333 9.28 7.70 -30.04
C ARG A 333 10.80 7.54 -30.12
N LYS A 334 11.31 6.31 -29.87
CA LYS A 334 12.75 6.01 -30.01
C LYS A 334 13.26 6.24 -31.43
N ARG A 335 12.39 6.05 -32.45
CA ARG A 335 12.68 6.29 -33.88
C ARG A 335 12.45 7.74 -34.33
N GLY A 336 12.06 8.63 -33.43
CA GLY A 336 11.80 10.03 -33.75
C GLY A 336 10.44 10.31 -34.36
N TYR A 337 9.51 9.37 -34.33
CA TYR A 337 8.10 9.57 -34.66
C TYR A 337 7.35 9.92 -33.37
N ALA A 338 7.19 11.20 -33.05
CA ALA A 338 6.39 11.68 -31.93
C ALA A 338 5.09 12.29 -32.41
#